data_85ec4dd51f5274add8ed68d969c02f1a
#
_entry.id   85ec4dd51f5274add8ed68d969c02f1a
#
_cell.length_a   1.000
_cell.length_b   1.000
_cell.length_c   1.000
_cell.angle_alpha   90.00
_cell.angle_beta   90.00
_cell.angle_gamma   90.00
#
_symmetry.space_group_name_H-M   'P 1'
#
loop_
_entity.id
_entity.type
_entity.pdbx_description
1 polymer ?
#
loop_
_entity_poly.entity_id
_entity_poly.type
_entity_poly.pdbx_seq_one_letter_code
_entity_poly.pdbx_strand_id
1 'polypeptide(L)'
;SLGVDWSTTAHGDLDLDDGEINHADLDEEFWTALPVLEHIRTAARSRRTAPTAVLGSVLARASALIPPSTCVPPFVGGTVPLSIIVALVATTGGSKSATDRVAADILTNTPPGVGGPFALGSGEGAAEAYLERYTAKDDNGKNVNRQRQIKYGVIFTLDEGRVLTELGSRSGSTIVPTLCTMWTGGDPGRMNASAETRRTLP
;
A
#
# COMPACT_ATOMS: atom_id res chain seq x y z
N SER A 1 -27.98 -8.43 -3.20
CA SER A 1 -27.37 -7.28 -2.49
C SER A 1 -27.34 -7.62 -1.01
N LEU A 2 -26.19 -8.01 -0.51
CA LEU A 2 -25.94 -8.11 0.91
C LEU A 2 -25.72 -6.67 1.40
N GLY A 3 -26.80 -6.07 1.95
CA GLY A 3 -26.73 -4.78 2.60
C GLY A 3 -25.97 -4.91 3.92
N VAL A 4 -24.70 -4.59 3.90
CA VAL A 4 -23.91 -4.38 5.12
C VAL A 4 -24.13 -2.92 5.51
N ASP A 5 -24.87 -2.69 6.58
CA ASP A 5 -25.07 -1.38 7.16
C ASP A 5 -23.82 -0.97 7.94
N TRP A 6 -23.03 -0.08 7.36
CA TRP A 6 -21.82 0.46 7.97
C TRP A 6 -22.08 1.60 8.96
N SER A 7 -23.34 2.01 9.16
CA SER A 7 -23.66 3.13 10.05
C SER A 7 -23.61 2.78 11.55
N THR A 8 -23.63 1.49 11.88
CA THR A 8 -23.67 1.01 13.28
C THR A 8 -22.29 0.68 13.86
N THR A 9 -21.21 0.76 13.08
CA THR A 9 -19.86 0.41 13.55
C THR A 9 -19.06 1.60 14.08
N ALA A 10 -19.65 2.78 14.21
CA ALA A 10 -18.92 3.98 14.62
C ALA A 10 -18.70 4.14 16.14
N HIS A 11 -19.32 3.34 17.00
CA HIS A 11 -19.14 3.42 18.47
C HIS A 11 -19.40 2.07 19.18
N GLY A 12 -19.13 0.95 18.55
CA GLY A 12 -18.91 -0.26 19.31
C GLY A 12 -17.50 -0.20 19.86
N ASP A 13 -17.33 -0.09 21.17
CA ASP A 13 -16.15 -0.63 21.83
C ASP A 13 -15.95 -2.02 21.23
N LEU A 14 -14.89 -2.19 20.43
CA LEU A 14 -14.35 -3.49 20.19
C LEU A 14 -13.89 -3.95 21.58
N ASP A 15 -14.81 -4.61 22.28
CA ASP A 15 -14.48 -5.46 23.39
C ASP A 15 -13.57 -6.53 22.80
N LEU A 16 -12.32 -6.16 22.65
CA LEU A 16 -11.25 -7.11 22.41
C LEU A 16 -11.22 -7.87 23.72
N ASP A 17 -12.02 -8.94 23.76
CA ASP A 17 -11.85 -10.00 24.74
C ASP A 17 -10.33 -10.16 24.89
N ASP A 18 -9.79 -9.93 26.11
CA ASP A 18 -8.39 -10.17 26.47
C ASP A 18 -8.01 -11.65 26.33
N GLY A 19 -8.79 -12.40 25.59
CA GLY A 19 -8.41 -13.70 25.05
C GLY A 19 -7.09 -13.50 24.32
N GLU A 20 -6.04 -14.11 24.86
CA GLU A 20 -4.72 -14.18 24.26
C GLU A 20 -4.85 -14.10 22.74
N ILE A 21 -4.40 -12.99 22.14
CA ILE A 21 -4.19 -12.95 20.71
C ILE A 21 -3.26 -14.12 20.47
N ASN A 22 -3.84 -15.23 20.11
CA ASN A 22 -3.07 -16.40 19.74
C ASN A 22 -2.31 -15.97 18.49
N HIS A 23 -1.10 -15.45 18.73
CA HIS A 23 -0.12 -15.27 17.70
C HIS A 23 0.15 -16.69 17.22
N ALA A 24 -0.69 -17.17 16.31
CA ALA A 24 -0.38 -18.39 15.58
C ALA A 24 0.92 -18.08 14.84
N ASP A 25 2.03 -18.23 15.55
CA ASP A 25 3.32 -18.29 14.92
C ASP A 25 3.18 -19.36 13.85
N LEU A 26 3.39 -18.95 12.61
CA LEU A 26 3.44 -19.89 11.52
C LEU A 26 4.38 -21.01 11.95
N ASP A 27 3.98 -22.25 11.72
CA ASP A 27 4.69 -23.42 12.19
C ASP A 27 6.11 -23.54 11.58
N GLU A 28 6.90 -24.41 12.12
CA GLU A 28 8.28 -24.63 11.66
C GLU A 28 8.30 -25.11 10.21
N GLU A 29 7.32 -25.91 9.80
CA GLU A 29 7.19 -26.42 8.43
C GLU A 29 7.02 -25.26 7.42
N PHE A 30 6.17 -24.28 7.73
CA PHE A 30 6.02 -23.08 6.89
C PHE A 30 7.35 -22.33 6.71
N TRP A 31 8.06 -22.09 7.82
CA TRP A 31 9.29 -21.30 7.75
C TRP A 31 10.44 -21.98 7.03
N THR A 32 10.45 -23.31 7.03
CA THR A 32 11.48 -24.13 6.37
C THR A 32 11.10 -24.56 4.95
N ALA A 33 9.86 -24.32 4.52
CA ALA A 33 9.36 -24.69 3.20
C ALA A 33 10.14 -24.05 2.04
N LEU A 34 10.63 -22.83 2.23
CA LEU A 34 11.41 -22.10 1.23
C LEU A 34 12.60 -21.36 1.86
N PRO A 35 13.77 -21.34 1.23
CA PRO A 35 14.94 -20.63 1.75
C PRO A 35 14.70 -19.15 2.03
N VAL A 36 13.83 -18.49 1.24
CA VAL A 36 13.46 -17.08 1.44
C VAL A 36 12.70 -16.87 2.76
N LEU A 37 11.83 -17.80 3.13
CA LEU A 37 11.07 -17.72 4.39
C LEU A 37 12.01 -17.89 5.59
N GLU A 38 12.93 -18.84 5.52
CA GLU A 38 13.95 -19.04 6.56
C GLU A 38 14.86 -17.81 6.69
N HIS A 39 15.24 -17.19 5.57
CA HIS A 39 16.01 -15.95 5.56
C HIS A 39 15.24 -14.81 6.26
N ILE A 40 13.97 -14.61 5.92
CA ILE A 40 13.09 -13.60 6.53
C ILE A 40 12.99 -13.82 8.03
N ARG A 41 12.74 -15.06 8.46
CA ARG A 41 12.67 -15.43 9.87
C ARG A 41 13.97 -15.13 10.62
N THR A 42 15.09 -15.52 10.03
CA THR A 42 16.42 -15.30 10.62
C THR A 42 16.73 -13.81 10.75
N ALA A 43 16.47 -13.03 9.71
CA ALA A 43 16.64 -11.58 9.72
C ALA A 43 15.76 -10.91 10.78
N ALA A 44 14.49 -11.32 10.91
CA ALA A 44 13.58 -10.81 11.93
C ALA A 44 14.09 -11.10 13.35
N ARG A 45 14.46 -12.35 13.64
CA ARG A 45 14.96 -12.77 14.94
C ARG A 45 16.26 -12.06 15.33
N SER A 46 17.17 -11.83 14.38
CA SER A 46 18.43 -11.11 14.61
C SER A 46 18.20 -9.66 15.05
N ARG A 47 17.08 -9.06 14.68
CA ARG A 47 16.67 -7.69 15.03
C ARG A 47 15.59 -7.64 16.11
N ARG A 48 15.25 -8.79 16.73
CA ARG A 48 14.22 -8.93 17.77
C ARG A 48 12.85 -8.38 17.30
N THR A 49 12.48 -8.65 16.07
CA THR A 49 11.18 -8.32 15.48
C THR A 49 10.38 -9.59 15.24
N ALA A 50 9.05 -9.48 15.13
CA ALA A 50 8.19 -10.62 14.84
C ALA A 50 8.37 -11.09 13.39
N PRO A 51 8.70 -12.37 13.12
CA PRO A 51 8.92 -12.87 11.76
C PRO A 51 7.71 -12.69 10.85
N THR A 52 6.51 -12.92 11.35
CA THR A 52 5.25 -12.74 10.62
C THR A 52 5.02 -11.30 10.20
N ALA A 53 5.35 -10.33 11.06
CA ALA A 53 5.27 -8.91 10.74
C ALA A 53 6.30 -8.50 9.67
N VAL A 54 7.52 -9.03 9.74
CA VAL A 54 8.55 -8.81 8.70
C VAL A 54 8.11 -9.43 7.38
N LEU A 55 7.55 -10.64 7.39
CA LEU A 55 6.99 -11.28 6.20
C LEU A 55 5.92 -10.41 5.54
N GLY A 56 4.97 -9.90 6.32
CA GLY A 56 3.95 -8.99 5.81
C GLY A 56 4.55 -7.74 5.14
N SER A 57 5.52 -7.10 5.77
CA SER A 57 6.21 -5.93 5.20
C SER A 57 7.03 -6.28 3.96
N VAL A 58 7.66 -7.46 3.91
CA VAL A 58 8.36 -7.97 2.71
C VAL A 58 7.37 -8.20 1.57
N LEU A 59 6.22 -8.81 1.83
CA LEU A 59 5.18 -9.05 0.82
C LEU A 59 4.63 -7.72 0.27
N ALA A 60 4.37 -6.72 1.12
CA ALA A 60 3.94 -5.41 0.68
C ALA A 60 4.96 -4.74 -0.25
N ARG A 61 6.25 -4.84 0.08
CA ARG A 61 7.34 -4.33 -0.76
C ARG A 61 7.48 -5.11 -2.05
N ALA A 62 7.45 -6.45 -1.98
CA ALA A 62 7.55 -7.32 -3.15
C ALA A 62 6.40 -7.08 -4.15
N SER A 63 5.19 -6.86 -3.66
CA SER A 63 4.02 -6.51 -4.48
C SER A 63 4.29 -5.28 -5.36
N ALA A 64 4.91 -4.23 -4.82
CA ALA A 64 5.23 -3.03 -5.59
C ALA A 64 6.33 -3.23 -6.65
N LEU A 65 7.17 -4.28 -6.50
CA LEU A 65 8.22 -4.62 -7.47
C LEU A 65 7.67 -5.38 -8.68
N ILE A 66 6.47 -5.93 -8.59
CA ILE A 66 5.87 -6.77 -9.63
C ILE A 66 5.30 -5.87 -10.73
N PRO A 67 5.65 -6.11 -12.00
CA PRO A 67 5.11 -5.33 -13.11
C PRO A 67 3.59 -5.46 -13.22
N PRO A 68 2.86 -4.43 -13.65
CA PRO A 68 1.40 -4.45 -13.79
C PRO A 68 0.87 -5.53 -14.76
N SER A 69 1.71 -5.99 -15.67
CA SER A 69 1.39 -7.10 -16.58
C SER A 69 1.23 -8.45 -15.85
N THR A 70 1.73 -8.55 -14.62
CA THR A 70 1.57 -9.73 -13.78
C THR A 70 0.36 -9.54 -12.88
N CYS A 71 -0.69 -10.26 -13.15
CA CYS A 71 -1.96 -10.17 -12.44
C CYS A 71 -2.54 -11.56 -12.20
N VAL A 72 -3.47 -11.65 -11.27
CA VAL A 72 -4.25 -12.87 -11.05
C VAL A 72 -5.24 -13.03 -12.19
N PRO A 73 -5.32 -14.21 -12.84
CA PRO A 73 -6.31 -14.46 -13.89
C PRO A 73 -7.73 -14.29 -13.34
N PRO A 74 -8.67 -13.83 -14.17
CA PRO A 74 -10.03 -13.60 -13.73
C PRO A 74 -10.74 -14.93 -13.44
N PHE A 75 -11.20 -15.11 -12.20
CA PHE A 75 -12.18 -16.14 -11.86
C PHE A 75 -13.60 -15.62 -12.07
N VAL A 76 -13.83 -14.35 -11.72
CA VAL A 76 -15.09 -13.63 -11.93
C VAL A 76 -14.69 -12.16 -12.22
N GLY A 77 -15.11 -11.64 -13.36
CA GLY A 77 -14.79 -10.26 -13.76
C GLY A 77 -13.45 -10.10 -14.49
N GLY A 78 -12.73 -9.03 -14.22
CA GLY A 78 -11.45 -8.69 -14.86
C GLY A 78 -10.23 -9.25 -14.13
N THR A 79 -9.04 -8.99 -14.69
CA THR A 79 -7.77 -9.28 -14.03
C THR A 79 -7.60 -8.46 -12.76
N VAL A 80 -7.00 -9.05 -11.73
CA VAL A 80 -6.75 -8.38 -10.44
C VAL A 80 -5.25 -8.17 -10.27
N PRO A 81 -4.80 -6.93 -9.97
CA PRO A 81 -3.38 -6.67 -9.70
C PRO A 81 -2.96 -7.34 -8.39
N LEU A 82 -1.66 -7.55 -8.23
CA LEU A 82 -1.09 -8.11 -7.01
C LEU A 82 -0.90 -7.03 -5.91
N SER A 83 -1.82 -6.08 -5.84
CA SER A 83 -1.81 -5.05 -4.80
C SER A 83 -2.16 -5.64 -3.45
N ILE A 84 -1.39 -5.30 -2.42
CA ILE A 84 -1.57 -5.81 -1.06
C ILE A 84 -1.61 -4.67 -0.05
N ILE A 85 -2.48 -4.80 0.94
CA ILE A 85 -2.53 -3.93 2.12
C ILE A 85 -2.17 -4.78 3.33
N VAL A 86 -1.16 -4.35 4.08
CA VAL A 86 -0.71 -5.03 5.29
C VAL A 86 -0.91 -4.12 6.48
N ALA A 87 -1.63 -4.60 7.49
CA ALA A 87 -1.81 -3.93 8.76
C ALA A 87 -0.94 -4.61 9.83
N LEU A 88 0.02 -3.86 10.39
CA LEU A 88 0.84 -4.32 11.51
C LEU A 88 0.19 -3.86 12.82
N VAL A 89 -0.42 -4.78 13.53
CA VAL A 89 -1.04 -4.52 14.83
C VAL A 89 -0.08 -4.94 15.95
N ALA A 90 0.22 -4.02 16.85
CA ALA A 90 1.07 -4.29 18.01
C ALA A 90 0.76 -3.31 19.13
N THR A 91 1.03 -3.71 20.37
CA THR A 91 1.00 -2.83 21.53
C THR A 91 1.99 -1.68 21.41
N THR A 92 1.81 -0.62 22.19
CA THR A 92 2.73 0.52 22.23
C THR A 92 4.15 0.04 22.58
N GLY A 93 5.15 0.47 21.81
CA GLY A 93 6.52 0.00 21.95
C GLY A 93 6.85 -1.28 21.15
N GLY A 94 5.85 -1.92 20.56
CA GLY A 94 6.05 -3.04 19.63
C GLY A 94 6.75 -2.59 18.34
N SER A 95 7.89 -3.12 18.07
CA SER A 95 8.91 -2.79 17.06
C SER A 95 8.44 -2.61 15.59
N LYS A 96 7.26 -1.99 15.35
CA LYS A 96 6.67 -1.79 14.01
C LYS A 96 7.64 -1.11 13.02
N SER A 97 8.25 0.00 13.44
CA SER A 97 9.24 0.70 12.60
C SER A 97 10.51 -0.11 12.37
N ALA A 98 10.91 -0.94 13.34
CA ALA A 98 12.03 -1.85 13.17
C ALA A 98 11.70 -2.97 12.17
N THR A 99 10.48 -3.47 12.20
CA THR A 99 9.96 -4.46 11.24
C THR A 99 10.07 -3.97 9.79
N ASP A 100 9.63 -2.74 9.53
CA ASP A 100 9.69 -2.16 8.18
C ASP A 100 11.13 -1.94 7.70
N ARG A 101 12.04 -1.56 8.61
CA ARG A 101 13.48 -1.45 8.29
C ARG A 101 14.10 -2.80 7.94
N VAL A 102 13.77 -3.86 8.69
CA VAL A 102 14.24 -5.22 8.37
C VAL A 102 13.76 -5.65 6.99
N ALA A 103 12.50 -5.40 6.66
CA ALA A 103 11.97 -5.70 5.34
C ALA A 103 12.67 -4.90 4.23
N ALA A 104 13.02 -3.65 4.47
CA ALA A 104 13.79 -2.83 3.54
C ALA A 104 15.22 -3.36 3.34
N ASP A 105 15.85 -3.84 4.41
CA ASP A 105 17.20 -4.45 4.35
C ASP A 105 17.20 -5.79 3.58
N ILE A 106 16.08 -6.51 3.58
CA ILE A 106 15.91 -7.76 2.80
C ILE A 106 15.71 -7.45 1.31
N LEU A 107 14.93 -6.41 1.00
CA LEU A 107 14.60 -6.03 -0.37
C LEU A 107 15.27 -4.68 -0.72
N THR A 108 16.59 -4.71 -0.90
CA THR A 108 17.40 -3.51 -1.17
C THR A 108 17.33 -3.03 -2.61
N ASN A 109 17.01 -3.93 -3.55
CA ASN A 109 17.03 -3.60 -4.97
C ASN A 109 15.66 -3.08 -5.43
N THR A 110 15.57 -1.77 -5.63
CA THR A 110 14.36 -1.12 -6.17
C THR A 110 14.58 -0.84 -7.65
N PRO A 111 13.88 -1.53 -8.57
CA PRO A 111 14.03 -1.32 -10.00
C PRO A 111 13.51 0.07 -10.43
N PRO A 112 13.97 0.59 -11.58
CA PRO A 112 13.39 1.80 -12.17
C PRO A 112 11.87 1.64 -12.35
N GLY A 113 11.11 2.69 -12.05
CA GLY A 113 9.65 2.65 -12.12
C GLY A 113 8.96 2.18 -10.84
N VAL A 114 9.70 1.90 -9.77
CA VAL A 114 9.15 1.68 -8.43
C VAL A 114 9.53 2.86 -7.53
N GLY A 115 8.64 3.26 -6.63
CA GLY A 115 8.86 4.38 -5.72
C GLY A 115 8.35 4.14 -4.31
N GLY A 116 8.81 4.96 -3.39
CA GLY A 116 8.45 4.90 -1.98
C GLY A 116 9.54 4.26 -1.09
N PRO A 117 9.24 4.06 0.19
CA PRO A 117 7.93 4.31 0.81
C PRO A 117 7.59 5.82 0.92
N PHE A 118 6.34 6.15 0.64
CA PHE A 118 5.80 7.50 0.81
C PHE A 118 4.73 7.51 1.90
N ALA A 119 4.72 8.54 2.74
CA ALA A 119 3.64 8.73 3.70
C ALA A 119 2.33 9.08 2.96
N LEU A 120 1.28 8.34 3.23
CA LEU A 120 -0.02 8.56 2.61
C LEU A 120 -0.73 9.75 3.29
N GLY A 121 -1.03 10.81 2.55
CA GLY A 121 -1.67 12.03 3.07
C GLY A 121 -3.05 12.32 2.48
N SER A 122 -3.28 11.98 1.21
CA SER A 122 -4.56 12.17 0.52
C SER A 122 -4.68 11.25 -0.68
N GLY A 123 -5.91 11.09 -1.21
CA GLY A 123 -6.12 10.29 -2.41
C GLY A 123 -5.46 10.91 -3.65
N GLU A 124 -5.49 12.24 -3.76
CA GLU A 124 -4.81 12.97 -4.83
C GLU A 124 -3.30 12.80 -4.74
N GLY A 125 -2.73 12.86 -3.54
CA GLY A 125 -1.30 12.63 -3.32
C GLY A 125 -0.88 11.21 -3.67
N ALA A 126 -1.74 10.22 -3.44
CA ALA A 126 -1.50 8.85 -3.86
C ALA A 126 -1.38 8.73 -5.39
N ALA A 127 -2.28 9.36 -6.14
CA ALA A 127 -2.20 9.38 -7.60
C ALA A 127 -0.96 10.15 -8.13
N GLU A 128 -0.62 11.27 -7.51
CA GLU A 128 0.58 12.06 -7.88
C GLU A 128 1.88 11.29 -7.68
N ALA A 129 1.93 10.33 -6.75
CA ALA A 129 3.14 9.56 -6.49
C ALA A 129 3.62 8.74 -7.71
N TYR A 130 2.75 8.47 -8.67
CA TYR A 130 3.07 7.76 -9.92
C TYR A 130 3.57 8.68 -11.02
N LEU A 131 3.36 9.99 -10.88
CA LEU A 131 3.52 10.97 -11.95
C LEU A 131 4.78 11.83 -11.75
N GLU A 132 5.28 12.34 -12.87
CA GLU A 132 6.26 13.43 -12.93
C GLU A 132 5.64 14.60 -13.70
N ARG A 133 5.81 15.80 -13.16
CA ARG A 133 5.46 17.04 -13.85
C ARG A 133 6.68 17.62 -14.55
N TYR A 134 6.52 18.00 -15.79
CA TYR A 134 7.59 18.61 -16.59
C TYR A 134 7.05 19.75 -17.45
N THR A 135 7.89 20.70 -17.78
CA THR A 135 7.56 21.80 -18.68
C THR A 135 7.93 21.42 -20.12
N ALA A 136 6.99 21.52 -21.03
CA ALA A 136 7.21 21.34 -22.46
C ALA A 136 6.77 22.59 -23.23
N LYS A 137 7.24 22.75 -24.46
CA LYS A 137 6.70 23.77 -25.36
C LYS A 137 5.49 23.19 -26.11
N ASP A 138 4.44 23.99 -26.24
CA ASP A 138 3.33 23.69 -27.13
C ASP A 138 3.69 24.02 -28.60
N ASP A 139 2.76 23.77 -29.50
CA ASP A 139 2.93 24.02 -30.94
C ASP A 139 3.18 25.51 -31.28
N ASN A 140 2.85 26.42 -30.37
CA ASN A 140 3.07 27.85 -30.46
C ASN A 140 4.37 28.32 -29.76
N GLY A 141 5.17 27.37 -29.24
CA GLY A 141 6.41 27.67 -28.51
C GLY A 141 6.23 28.15 -27.07
N LYS A 142 4.99 28.15 -26.52
CA LYS A 142 4.68 28.55 -25.15
C LYS A 142 4.95 27.41 -24.21
N ASN A 143 5.53 27.72 -23.05
CA ASN A 143 5.75 26.75 -21.98
C ASN A 143 4.41 26.29 -21.39
N VAL A 144 4.19 24.98 -21.37
CA VAL A 144 3.02 24.33 -20.78
C VAL A 144 3.48 23.24 -19.82
N ASN A 145 2.79 23.13 -18.69
CA ASN A 145 3.04 22.04 -17.73
C ASN A 145 2.36 20.77 -18.24
N ARG A 146 3.11 19.71 -18.32
CA ARG A 146 2.64 18.36 -18.68
C ARG A 146 2.94 17.38 -17.56
N GLN A 147 2.25 16.27 -17.59
CA GLN A 147 2.45 15.14 -16.65
C GLN A 147 2.73 13.89 -17.47
N ARG A 148 3.57 13.01 -16.90
CA ARG A 148 3.79 11.66 -17.43
C ARG A 148 3.89 10.68 -16.28
N GLN A 149 3.43 9.47 -16.49
CA GLN A 149 3.65 8.38 -15.55
C GLN A 149 5.12 7.94 -15.64
N ILE A 150 5.77 7.84 -14.48
CA ILE A 150 7.15 7.40 -14.36
C ILE A 150 7.29 6.18 -13.44
N LYS A 151 6.23 5.84 -12.68
CA LYS A 151 6.23 4.69 -11.79
C LYS A 151 5.05 3.78 -12.09
N TYR A 152 5.30 2.49 -12.00
CA TYR A 152 4.27 1.45 -12.10
C TYR A 152 3.95 0.81 -10.75
N GLY A 153 4.89 0.87 -9.79
CA GLY A 153 4.71 0.37 -8.44
C GLY A 153 5.07 1.44 -7.42
N VAL A 154 4.25 1.58 -6.39
CA VAL A 154 4.48 2.55 -5.32
C VAL A 154 4.14 1.91 -3.98
N ILE A 155 5.03 2.13 -3.01
CA ILE A 155 4.83 1.70 -1.63
C ILE A 155 4.36 2.92 -0.84
N PHE A 156 3.22 2.78 -0.17
CA PHE A 156 2.72 3.77 0.78
C PHE A 156 2.83 3.25 2.20
N THR A 157 3.07 4.15 3.13
CA THR A 157 3.09 3.85 4.57
C THR A 157 2.14 4.76 5.33
N LEU A 158 1.57 4.21 6.39
CA LEU A 158 0.81 4.92 7.40
C LEU A 158 1.33 4.48 8.77
N ASP A 159 1.84 5.41 9.55
CA ASP A 159 2.44 5.09 10.85
C ASP A 159 1.39 4.62 11.87
N GLU A 160 0.17 5.18 11.79
CA GLU A 160 -0.94 4.84 12.67
C GLU A 160 -2.23 4.62 11.87
N GLY A 161 -2.92 3.50 12.13
CA GLY A 161 -4.22 3.20 11.49
C GLY A 161 -5.28 4.28 11.76
N ARG A 162 -5.23 4.94 12.93
CA ARG A 162 -6.09 6.06 13.28
C ARG A 162 -6.00 7.21 12.27
N VAL A 163 -4.82 7.47 11.71
CA VAL A 163 -4.62 8.52 10.71
C VAL A 163 -5.47 8.24 9.46
N LEU A 164 -5.62 7.00 9.04
CA LEU A 164 -6.49 6.65 7.91
C LEU A 164 -7.95 6.98 8.19
N THR A 165 -8.44 6.68 9.41
CA THR A 165 -9.81 7.01 9.82
C THR A 165 -10.01 8.53 9.89
N GLU A 166 -9.07 9.25 10.48
CA GLU A 166 -9.12 10.72 10.56
C GLU A 166 -9.06 11.39 9.18
N LEU A 167 -8.21 10.91 8.30
CA LEU A 167 -8.13 11.40 6.93
C LEU A 167 -9.40 11.06 6.14
N GLY A 168 -9.95 9.85 6.33
CA GLY A 168 -11.16 9.39 5.66
C GLY A 168 -12.42 10.13 6.09
N SER A 169 -12.51 10.55 7.35
CA SER A 169 -13.67 11.25 7.90
C SER A 169 -13.76 12.74 7.54
N ARG A 170 -12.70 13.32 6.99
CA ARG A 170 -12.71 14.73 6.55
C ARG A 170 -13.68 14.93 5.40
N SER A 171 -14.48 16.00 5.47
CA SER A 171 -15.39 16.38 4.38
C SER A 171 -14.62 16.50 3.05
N GLY A 172 -15.11 15.83 2.02
CA GLY A 172 -14.45 15.80 0.70
C GLY A 172 -13.21 14.92 0.61
N SER A 173 -12.93 14.09 1.63
CA SER A 173 -11.80 13.15 1.57
C SER A 173 -11.97 12.14 0.43
N THR A 174 -10.90 11.93 -0.29
CA THR A 174 -10.81 11.00 -1.42
C THR A 174 -9.92 9.80 -1.14
N ILE A 175 -9.33 9.75 0.07
CA ILE A 175 -8.29 8.77 0.39
C ILE A 175 -8.82 7.33 0.32
N VAL A 176 -9.93 7.02 0.98
CA VAL A 176 -10.50 5.67 1.04
C VAL A 176 -10.99 5.21 -0.33
N PRO A 177 -11.81 5.98 -1.07
CA PRO A 177 -12.18 5.62 -2.43
C PRO A 177 -10.99 5.41 -3.36
N THR A 178 -9.96 6.26 -3.26
CA THR A 178 -8.74 6.13 -4.08
C THR A 178 -7.99 4.82 -3.76
N LEU A 179 -7.83 4.48 -2.48
CA LEU A 179 -7.18 3.23 -2.08
C LEU A 179 -7.97 2.00 -2.56
N CYS A 180 -9.30 2.02 -2.44
CA CYS A 180 -10.15 0.94 -2.96
C CYS A 180 -9.99 0.79 -4.47
N THR A 181 -9.98 1.90 -5.20
CA THR A 181 -9.78 1.90 -6.66
C THR A 181 -8.42 1.32 -7.02
N MET A 182 -7.34 1.76 -6.37
CA MET A 182 -5.99 1.24 -6.60
C MET A 182 -5.87 -0.24 -6.28
N TRP A 183 -6.51 -0.69 -5.20
CA TRP A 183 -6.48 -2.09 -4.79
C TRP A 183 -7.16 -3.01 -5.82
N THR A 184 -8.25 -2.55 -6.42
CA THR A 184 -8.96 -3.30 -7.47
C THR A 184 -8.37 -3.14 -8.86
N GLY A 185 -7.27 -2.38 -9.02
CA GLY A 185 -6.62 -2.14 -10.30
C GLY A 185 -7.32 -1.09 -11.17
N GLY A 186 -8.20 -0.29 -10.57
CA GLY A 186 -8.80 0.84 -11.26
C GLY A 186 -7.85 2.03 -11.34
N ASP A 187 -8.11 2.93 -12.28
CA ASP A 187 -7.38 4.20 -12.40
C ASP A 187 -7.76 5.15 -11.24
N PRO A 188 -6.84 5.48 -10.32
CA PRO A 188 -7.08 6.45 -9.26
C PRO A 188 -7.04 7.90 -9.77
N GLY A 189 -6.80 8.11 -11.05
CA GLY A 189 -6.80 9.42 -11.69
C GLY A 189 -8.18 10.08 -11.68
N ARG A 190 -8.21 11.37 -11.95
CA ARG A 190 -9.44 12.16 -12.01
C ARG A 190 -9.47 13.02 -13.25
N MET A 191 -10.58 12.96 -13.96
CA MET A 191 -10.89 13.88 -15.06
C MET A 191 -11.45 15.19 -14.49
N ASN A 192 -10.56 16.10 -14.10
CA ASN A 192 -10.97 17.44 -13.69
C ASN A 192 -11.16 18.35 -14.92
N ALA A 193 -11.98 19.40 -14.78
CA ALA A 193 -12.23 20.36 -15.85
C ALA A 193 -10.95 21.11 -16.26
N SER A 194 -10.07 21.40 -15.30
CA SER A 194 -8.76 22.00 -15.56
C SER A 194 -7.76 20.93 -16.02
N ALA A 195 -7.10 21.19 -17.14
CA ALA A 195 -6.03 20.32 -17.65
C ALA A 195 -4.87 20.17 -16.66
N GLU A 196 -4.60 21.20 -15.84
CA GLU A 196 -3.52 21.21 -14.85
C GLU A 196 -3.79 20.26 -13.66
N THR A 197 -5.05 20.01 -13.36
CA THR A 197 -5.49 19.15 -12.27
C THR A 197 -5.97 17.78 -12.72
N ARG A 198 -6.02 17.55 -14.05
CA ARG A 198 -6.38 16.27 -14.62
C ARG A 198 -5.26 15.26 -14.39
N ARG A 199 -5.62 14.08 -13.89
CA ARG A 199 -4.72 12.96 -13.68
C ARG A 199 -5.27 11.76 -14.42
N THR A 200 -4.48 11.19 -15.30
CA THR A 200 -4.81 9.95 -16.01
C THR A 200 -3.63 9.02 -15.83
N LEU A 201 -3.87 7.88 -15.21
CA LEU A 201 -2.94 6.77 -15.13
C LEU A 201 -3.41 5.70 -16.12
N PRO A 202 -2.54 5.18 -16.98
CA PRO A 202 -2.89 4.15 -17.94
C PRO A 202 -3.15 2.80 -17.29
#